data_c6005e18f71a747eb5688d4db20b5a91
#
_entry.id   c6005e18f71a747eb5688d4db20b5a91
#
_cell.length_a   1.000
_cell.length_b   1.000
_cell.length_c   1.000
_cell.angle_alpha   90.00
_cell.angle_beta   90.00
_cell.angle_gamma   90.00
#
_symmetry.space_group_name_H-M   'P 1'
#
loop_
_entity.id
_entity.type
_entity.pdbx_description
1 polymer ?
#
loop_
_entity_poly.entity_id
_entity_poly.type
_entity_poly.pdbx_seq_one_letter_code
_entity_poly.pdbx_strand_id
1 'polypeptide(L)'
;MKILIIDDQQLVLLSLEKALTDLGYEVISADNVIDAINKYDSAQPNLVIVDINMEAADNSSAEFSSGLEVVKHIKQVRKDKTPVMVLSGNTDEEIIIKGFDLGIDDYMKKPLSLSEIGARVRRLIGLTTENVSTENKDVDGKKRFIQNKIIGVVIPCYNEEKRLLSDEFRDFVHKNLGYHLCFVNDGSKDKTLEVLQDLVKGKEDYISVYDCEKNGGKAEAVRLGMLHLAKQSQFDYIGFLDADLSTDFADFNDLAETISNSKYKMVFGSRITRMGADIEKESARAIISKTINFIIRKTLGMEIKDTQCGAKIMTKDVIENTFKEKFITKWLFDVEIFMRMKKVYGAKETKDLILEQPLKRWIHADGSKLSMKDSIKIVGQLGHCLLYT
;
A
#
# COMPACT_ATOMS: atom_id res chain seq x y z
N MET A 1 18.26 26.75 -2.85
CA MET A 1 17.00 27.15 -2.21
C MET A 1 16.59 26.04 -1.26
N LYS A 2 16.07 26.42 -0.08
CA LYS A 2 15.75 25.50 1.02
C LYS A 2 14.25 25.26 1.13
N ILE A 3 13.84 24.01 1.27
CA ILE A 3 12.43 23.61 1.39
C ILE A 3 12.25 22.85 2.71
N LEU A 4 11.27 23.24 3.51
CA LEU A 4 10.84 22.49 4.69
C LEU A 4 9.64 21.61 4.29
N ILE A 5 9.77 20.31 4.48
CA ILE A 5 8.68 19.34 4.26
C ILE A 5 8.20 18.80 5.61
N ILE A 6 6.88 18.66 5.76
CA ILE A 6 6.26 18.29 7.03
C ILE A 6 5.16 17.27 6.76
N ASP A 7 5.34 16.04 7.29
CA ASP A 7 4.40 14.93 7.14
C ASP A 7 4.70 13.93 8.27
N ASP A 8 3.70 13.38 8.94
CA ASP A 8 3.90 12.38 10.01
C ASP A 8 4.29 10.99 9.46
N GLN A 9 4.21 10.80 8.16
CA GLN A 9 4.55 9.57 7.47
C GLN A 9 6.00 9.60 6.97
N GLN A 10 6.89 8.84 7.60
CA GLN A 10 8.32 8.80 7.28
C GLN A 10 8.62 8.48 5.80
N LEU A 11 7.85 7.54 5.18
CA LEU A 11 8.05 7.22 3.77
C LEU A 11 7.67 8.37 2.82
N VAL A 12 6.68 9.18 3.19
CA VAL A 12 6.33 10.40 2.42
C VAL A 12 7.45 11.41 2.51
N LEU A 13 7.98 11.65 3.73
CA LEU A 13 9.13 12.54 3.94
C LEU A 13 10.33 12.11 3.10
N LEU A 14 10.76 10.86 3.19
CA LEU A 14 11.89 10.30 2.42
C LEU A 14 11.68 10.45 0.90
N SER A 15 10.46 10.21 0.46
CA SER A 15 10.11 10.28 -0.97
C SER A 15 10.15 11.71 -1.50
N LEU A 16 9.58 12.66 -0.75
CA LEU A 16 9.61 14.08 -1.08
C LEU A 16 11.03 14.64 -0.98
N GLU A 17 11.78 14.29 0.08
CA GLU A 17 13.17 14.69 0.27
C GLU A 17 14.02 14.28 -0.92
N LYS A 18 13.96 13.01 -1.30
CA LYS A 18 14.68 12.52 -2.46
C LYS A 18 14.28 13.24 -3.75
N ALA A 19 12.99 13.37 -4.02
CA ALA A 19 12.50 13.99 -5.25
C ALA A 19 12.90 15.46 -5.37
N LEU A 20 12.84 16.21 -4.27
CA LEU A 20 13.21 17.62 -4.25
C LEU A 20 14.73 17.84 -4.26
N THR A 21 15.49 16.94 -3.61
CA THR A 21 16.96 16.94 -3.68
C THR A 21 17.45 16.61 -5.08
N ASP A 22 16.83 15.67 -5.77
CA ASP A 22 17.12 15.34 -7.19
C ASP A 22 16.83 16.56 -8.12
N LEU A 23 15.96 17.47 -7.70
CA LEU A 23 15.67 18.74 -8.36
C LEU A 23 16.64 19.89 -7.97
N GLY A 24 17.64 19.61 -7.12
CA GLY A 24 18.66 20.57 -6.68
C GLY A 24 18.24 21.48 -5.53
N TYR A 25 17.18 21.14 -4.79
CA TYR A 25 16.80 21.88 -3.59
C TYR A 25 17.47 21.28 -2.35
N GLU A 26 17.78 22.12 -1.37
CA GLU A 26 18.14 21.71 0.00
C GLU A 26 16.83 21.41 0.75
N VAL A 27 16.70 20.21 1.30
CA VAL A 27 15.46 19.78 1.96
C VAL A 27 15.69 19.55 3.43
N ILE A 28 14.75 20.03 4.25
CA ILE A 28 14.66 19.79 5.69
C ILE A 28 13.32 19.12 5.93
N SER A 29 13.29 18.03 6.71
CA SER A 29 12.08 17.29 7.03
C SER A 29 11.71 17.44 8.50
N ALA A 30 10.41 17.44 8.81
CA ALA A 30 9.84 17.40 10.15
C ALA A 30 8.64 16.45 10.16
N ASP A 31 8.51 15.65 11.22
CA ASP A 31 7.45 14.64 11.36
C ASP A 31 6.32 15.04 12.32
N ASN A 32 6.43 16.23 12.93
CA ASN A 32 5.43 16.78 13.85
C ASN A 32 5.42 18.31 13.82
N VAL A 33 4.34 18.90 14.32
CA VAL A 33 4.12 20.37 14.29
C VAL A 33 5.16 21.14 15.10
N ILE A 34 5.58 20.64 16.26
CA ILE A 34 6.52 21.35 17.15
C ILE A 34 7.91 21.38 16.48
N ASP A 35 8.39 20.27 15.96
CA ASP A 35 9.65 20.19 15.24
C ASP A 35 9.62 21.06 13.98
N ALA A 36 8.49 21.04 13.26
CA ALA A 36 8.28 21.86 12.08
C ALA A 36 8.41 23.37 12.37
N ILE A 37 7.77 23.87 13.42
CA ILE A 37 7.86 25.28 13.84
C ILE A 37 9.30 25.64 14.24
N ASN A 38 9.98 24.79 15.03
CA ASN A 38 11.35 25.03 15.43
C ASN A 38 12.31 25.06 14.22
N LYS A 39 12.14 24.14 13.28
CA LYS A 39 12.93 24.09 12.04
C LYS A 39 12.61 25.28 11.11
N TYR A 40 11.36 25.68 11.02
CA TYR A 40 10.97 26.87 10.27
C TYR A 40 11.68 28.13 10.81
N ASP A 41 11.59 28.37 12.11
CA ASP A 41 12.17 29.52 12.76
C ASP A 41 13.70 29.59 12.68
N SER A 42 14.36 28.41 12.76
CA SER A 42 15.83 28.32 12.72
C SER A 42 16.39 28.33 11.30
N ALA A 43 15.75 27.66 10.35
CA ALA A 43 16.29 27.45 9.02
C ALA A 43 15.82 28.46 7.97
N GLN A 44 14.74 29.17 8.22
CA GLN A 44 14.13 30.17 7.33
C GLN A 44 14.00 29.65 5.88
N PRO A 45 13.17 28.63 5.63
CA PRO A 45 13.06 28.01 4.32
C PRO A 45 12.43 28.96 3.28
N ASN A 46 12.72 28.70 2.01
CA ASN A 46 12.14 29.45 0.88
C ASN A 46 10.74 28.97 0.51
N LEU A 47 10.37 27.74 0.94
CA LEU A 47 9.06 27.11 0.74
C LEU A 47 8.80 26.13 1.89
N VAL A 48 7.54 26.06 2.29
CA VAL A 48 7.06 25.02 3.21
C VAL A 48 6.05 24.15 2.47
N ILE A 49 6.22 22.84 2.58
CA ILE A 49 5.27 21.82 2.10
C ILE A 49 4.77 21.07 3.31
N VAL A 50 3.47 21.09 3.59
CA VAL A 50 2.92 20.57 4.84
C VAL A 50 1.69 19.69 4.59
N ASP A 51 1.67 18.50 5.20
CA ASP A 51 0.44 17.72 5.32
C ASP A 51 -0.46 18.32 6.40
N ILE A 52 -1.74 18.50 6.08
CA ILE A 52 -2.72 18.99 7.06
C ILE A 52 -3.30 17.90 7.95
N ASN A 53 -3.22 16.63 7.56
CA ASN A 53 -3.82 15.51 8.28
C ASN A 53 -2.81 14.76 9.16
N MET A 54 -1.94 15.48 9.86
CA MET A 54 -0.99 14.87 10.80
C MET A 54 -1.67 14.41 12.08
N GLU A 55 -1.30 13.22 12.58
CA GLU A 55 -1.76 12.72 13.88
C GLU A 55 -1.16 13.55 15.04
N ALA A 56 -1.94 13.75 16.11
CA ALA A 56 -1.44 14.39 17.32
C ALA A 56 -0.44 13.45 18.01
N ALA A 57 0.76 13.96 18.32
CA ALA A 57 1.64 13.25 19.23
C ALA A 57 0.97 13.10 20.60
N ASP A 58 1.06 11.93 21.23
CA ASP A 58 0.47 11.62 22.54
C ASP A 58 0.64 12.77 23.53
N ASN A 59 -0.48 13.26 24.08
CA ASN A 59 -0.58 14.33 25.08
C ASN A 59 -0.27 15.76 24.66
N SER A 60 -0.21 16.12 23.40
CA SER A 60 -0.20 17.53 23.00
C SER A 60 -1.62 18.11 23.03
N SER A 61 -1.75 19.35 23.52
CA SER A 61 -3.02 20.08 23.53
C SER A 61 -3.59 20.14 22.09
N ALA A 62 -4.92 20.07 21.96
CA ALA A 62 -5.63 20.04 20.66
C ALA A 62 -5.28 21.19 19.68
N GLU A 63 -4.58 22.23 20.15
CA GLU A 63 -4.12 23.34 19.33
C GLU A 63 -2.99 23.00 18.34
N PHE A 64 -2.25 21.91 18.56
CA PHE A 64 -1.06 21.55 17.75
C PHE A 64 -1.22 20.24 16.95
N SER A 65 -2.44 19.79 16.75
CA SER A 65 -2.70 18.49 16.11
C SER A 65 -2.87 18.52 14.59
N SER A 66 -2.82 19.69 13.96
CA SER A 66 -3.06 19.84 12.51
C SER A 66 -1.96 20.64 11.83
N GLY A 67 -1.56 20.22 10.63
CA GLY A 67 -0.62 20.98 9.78
C GLY A 67 -1.05 22.42 9.51
N LEU A 68 -2.35 22.75 9.66
CA LEU A 68 -2.85 24.13 9.59
C LEU A 68 -2.29 25.03 10.70
N GLU A 69 -1.86 24.48 11.85
CA GLU A 69 -1.20 25.28 12.89
C GLU A 69 0.18 25.79 12.44
N VAL A 70 0.90 25.02 11.63
CA VAL A 70 2.14 25.48 11.00
C VAL A 70 1.86 26.64 10.03
N VAL A 71 0.81 26.50 9.21
CA VAL A 71 0.37 27.58 8.30
C VAL A 71 0.04 28.86 9.08
N LYS A 72 -0.74 28.72 10.15
CA LYS A 72 -1.13 29.82 11.05
C LYS A 72 0.10 30.46 11.69
N HIS A 73 1.05 29.69 12.18
CA HIS A 73 2.30 30.20 12.72
C HIS A 73 3.04 31.07 11.69
N ILE A 74 3.23 30.58 10.47
CA ILE A 74 3.94 31.29 9.40
C ILE A 74 3.19 32.56 8.98
N LYS A 75 1.92 32.44 8.65
CA LYS A 75 1.15 33.49 7.99
C LYS A 75 0.56 34.53 8.96
N GLN A 76 0.13 34.09 10.15
CA GLN A 76 -0.54 34.98 11.10
C GLN A 76 0.35 35.44 12.26
N VAL A 77 1.14 34.51 12.85
CA VAL A 77 2.01 34.86 13.99
C VAL A 77 3.29 35.52 13.51
N ARG A 78 4.02 34.93 12.57
CA ARG A 78 5.26 35.47 12.01
C ARG A 78 5.00 36.53 10.95
N LYS A 79 3.80 36.52 10.34
CA LYS A 79 3.41 37.39 9.21
C LYS A 79 4.39 37.33 8.05
N ASP A 80 4.94 36.12 7.82
CA ASP A 80 5.96 35.89 6.79
C ASP A 80 5.29 35.62 5.43
N LYS A 81 5.98 36.02 4.37
CA LYS A 81 5.57 35.81 2.98
C LYS A 81 6.08 34.49 2.41
N THR A 82 6.79 33.68 3.18
CA THR A 82 7.25 32.38 2.74
C THR A 82 6.09 31.58 2.14
N PRO A 83 6.20 31.12 0.89
CA PRO A 83 5.14 30.33 0.27
C PRO A 83 4.88 29.03 1.06
N VAL A 84 3.61 28.67 1.19
CA VAL A 84 3.17 27.45 1.84
C VAL A 84 2.31 26.65 0.88
N MET A 85 2.74 25.43 0.55
CA MET A 85 1.97 24.47 -0.21
C MET A 85 1.44 23.40 0.73
N VAL A 86 0.14 23.16 0.69
CA VAL A 86 -0.53 22.17 1.52
C VAL A 86 -0.74 20.88 0.75
N LEU A 87 -0.46 19.75 1.41
CA LEU A 87 -0.80 18.43 0.95
C LEU A 87 -1.99 17.89 1.76
N SER A 88 -2.92 17.18 1.12
CA SER A 88 -4.05 16.58 1.83
C SER A 88 -4.55 15.32 1.15
N GLY A 89 -4.83 14.29 1.96
CA GLY A 89 -5.53 13.08 1.51
C GLY A 89 -7.05 13.22 1.50
N ASN A 90 -7.57 14.23 2.16
CA ASN A 90 -9.01 14.45 2.29
C ASN A 90 -9.54 15.42 1.22
N THR A 91 -10.78 15.21 0.78
CA THR A 91 -11.51 16.09 -0.16
C THR A 91 -12.47 17.02 0.57
N ASP A 92 -12.27 17.25 1.86
CA ASP A 92 -13.14 18.12 2.63
C ASP A 92 -12.91 19.58 2.21
N GLU A 93 -13.87 20.13 1.47
CA GLU A 93 -13.82 21.50 0.96
C GLU A 93 -13.65 22.53 2.08
N GLU A 94 -14.21 22.28 3.27
CA GLU A 94 -14.10 23.20 4.41
C GLU A 94 -12.65 23.36 4.87
N ILE A 95 -11.88 22.28 4.88
CA ILE A 95 -10.46 22.30 5.27
C ILE A 95 -9.63 23.05 4.23
N ILE A 96 -9.93 22.84 2.95
CA ILE A 96 -9.25 23.54 1.85
C ILE A 96 -9.53 25.06 1.92
N ILE A 97 -10.80 25.44 2.12
CA ILE A 97 -11.21 26.85 2.26
C ILE A 97 -10.50 27.49 3.46
N LYS A 98 -10.49 26.82 4.63
CA LYS A 98 -9.75 27.29 5.81
C LYS A 98 -8.26 27.49 5.53
N GLY A 99 -7.64 26.60 4.75
CA GLY A 99 -6.25 26.74 4.33
C GLY A 99 -6.02 28.01 3.53
N PHE A 100 -6.86 28.29 2.53
CA PHE A 100 -6.77 29.51 1.72
C PHE A 100 -7.06 30.76 2.55
N ASP A 101 -8.02 30.74 3.47
CA ASP A 101 -8.30 31.83 4.41
C ASP A 101 -7.10 32.12 5.34
N LEU A 102 -6.32 31.11 5.68
CA LEU A 102 -5.07 31.27 6.43
C LEU A 102 -3.92 31.79 5.58
N GLY A 103 -4.04 31.80 4.24
CA GLY A 103 -3.07 32.35 3.31
C GLY A 103 -2.10 31.33 2.70
N ILE A 104 -2.52 30.06 2.48
CA ILE A 104 -1.72 29.13 1.70
C ILE A 104 -1.59 29.62 0.26
N ASP A 105 -0.46 29.28 -0.38
CA ASP A 105 -0.14 29.73 -1.74
C ASP A 105 -0.46 28.65 -2.79
N ASP A 106 -0.55 27.38 -2.37
CA ASP A 106 -0.94 26.27 -3.23
C ASP A 106 -1.50 25.10 -2.40
N TYR A 107 -2.25 24.24 -3.08
CA TYR A 107 -2.84 23.03 -2.53
C TYR A 107 -2.67 21.87 -3.49
N MET A 108 -2.38 20.70 -2.96
CA MET A 108 -2.24 19.48 -3.75
C MET A 108 -2.87 18.29 -3.04
N LYS A 109 -3.70 17.54 -3.79
CA LYS A 109 -4.36 16.35 -3.27
C LYS A 109 -3.45 15.13 -3.40
N LYS A 110 -3.37 14.32 -2.35
CA LYS A 110 -2.77 12.97 -2.40
C LYS A 110 -3.73 12.00 -3.18
N PRO A 111 -3.24 11.08 -4.00
CA PRO A 111 -1.84 10.71 -4.21
C PRO A 111 -1.07 11.73 -5.05
N LEU A 112 0.18 11.99 -4.65
CA LEU A 112 1.00 13.06 -5.20
C LEU A 112 1.81 12.59 -6.42
N SER A 113 1.75 13.37 -7.50
CA SER A 113 2.67 13.20 -8.64
C SER A 113 3.95 13.99 -8.40
N LEU A 114 5.12 13.33 -8.37
CA LEU A 114 6.41 14.02 -8.17
C LEU A 114 6.71 15.05 -9.26
N SER A 115 6.33 14.78 -10.50
CA SER A 115 6.45 15.74 -11.60
C SER A 115 5.58 16.98 -11.37
N GLU A 116 4.37 16.80 -10.82
CA GLU A 116 3.49 17.93 -10.48
C GLU A 116 4.03 18.73 -9.30
N ILE A 117 4.52 18.06 -8.24
CA ILE A 117 5.18 18.73 -7.10
C ILE A 117 6.35 19.59 -7.62
N GLY A 118 7.24 19.01 -8.45
CA GLY A 118 8.35 19.75 -9.02
C GLY A 118 7.92 20.97 -9.84
N ALA A 119 6.85 20.85 -10.62
CA ALA A 119 6.31 21.99 -11.39
C ALA A 119 5.74 23.09 -10.48
N ARG A 120 5.01 22.71 -9.42
CA ARG A 120 4.43 23.65 -8.45
C ARG A 120 5.50 24.34 -7.60
N VAL A 121 6.52 23.59 -7.14
CA VAL A 121 7.67 24.15 -6.43
C VAL A 121 8.40 25.17 -7.29
N ARG A 122 8.70 24.84 -8.57
CA ARG A 122 9.31 25.82 -9.50
C ARG A 122 8.45 27.07 -9.70
N ARG A 123 7.14 26.93 -9.73
CA ARG A 123 6.22 28.08 -9.82
C ARG A 123 6.28 28.96 -8.58
N LEU A 124 6.38 28.38 -7.40
CA LEU A 124 6.36 29.11 -6.12
C LEU A 124 7.68 29.77 -5.79
N ILE A 125 8.82 29.12 -6.02
CA ILE A 125 10.15 29.62 -5.61
C ILE A 125 11.18 29.71 -6.73
N GLY A 126 10.84 29.35 -7.97
CA GLY A 126 11.75 29.40 -9.11
C GLY A 126 12.66 28.21 -9.24
N LEU A 127 13.59 28.26 -10.21
CA LEU A 127 14.61 27.24 -10.46
C LEU A 127 15.88 27.53 -9.65
N THR A 128 16.56 26.49 -9.18
CA THR A 128 17.94 26.63 -8.68
C THR A 128 18.89 26.88 -9.84
N THR A 129 19.81 27.80 -9.69
CA THR A 129 20.71 28.29 -10.76
C THR A 129 21.67 27.24 -11.32
N GLU A 130 21.78 26.08 -10.72
CA GLU A 130 22.71 25.02 -11.14
C GLU A 130 22.12 23.96 -12.10
N ASN A 131 20.80 23.97 -12.36
CA ASN A 131 20.12 22.94 -13.12
C ASN A 131 19.31 23.43 -14.32
N VAL A 132 19.87 24.31 -15.14
CA VAL A 132 19.25 24.73 -16.41
C VAL A 132 19.34 23.63 -17.51
N SER A 133 20.00 22.50 -17.24
CA SER A 133 20.28 21.48 -18.27
C SER A 133 19.68 20.10 -18.06
N THR A 134 18.87 19.91 -17.04
CA THR A 134 18.07 18.67 -16.94
C THR A 134 16.59 19.00 -16.97
N GLU A 135 16.01 19.02 -18.19
CA GLU A 135 14.61 18.63 -18.32
C GLU A 135 14.43 17.39 -17.46
N ASN A 136 13.49 17.43 -16.51
CA ASN A 136 13.03 16.22 -15.80
C ASN A 136 12.41 15.26 -16.82
N LYS A 137 13.24 14.64 -17.63
CA LYS A 137 12.92 13.35 -18.18
C LYS A 137 13.02 12.42 -16.98
N ASP A 138 11.85 12.04 -16.44
CA ASP A 138 11.74 10.74 -15.77
C ASP A 138 12.62 9.80 -16.57
N VAL A 139 13.59 9.16 -15.96
CA VAL A 139 14.62 8.36 -16.63
C VAL A 139 14.02 7.35 -17.62
N ASP A 140 12.68 7.18 -17.63
CA ASP A 140 11.88 6.35 -18.53
C ASP A 140 10.55 6.99 -19.01
N GLY A 141 10.29 8.29 -18.82
CA GLY A 141 9.03 8.94 -19.23
C GLY A 141 7.79 8.48 -18.44
N LYS A 142 7.98 7.82 -17.29
CA LYS A 142 6.91 7.27 -16.46
C LYS A 142 6.66 8.18 -15.24
N LYS A 143 5.40 8.54 -15.00
CA LYS A 143 5.00 9.37 -13.85
C LYS A 143 5.18 8.61 -12.54
N ARG A 144 5.73 9.28 -11.52
CA ARG A 144 5.83 8.77 -10.15
C ARG A 144 4.72 9.35 -9.30
N PHE A 145 4.12 8.52 -8.44
CA PHE A 145 3.03 8.92 -7.55
C PHE A 145 3.37 8.59 -6.10
N ILE A 146 3.01 9.49 -5.18
CA ILE A 146 3.02 9.22 -3.74
C ILE A 146 1.60 8.86 -3.32
N GLN A 147 1.43 7.69 -2.72
CA GLN A 147 0.13 7.24 -2.21
C GLN A 147 -0.35 8.09 -1.03
N ASN A 148 -1.66 8.13 -0.84
CA ASN A 148 -2.29 8.83 0.28
C ASN A 148 -2.04 8.13 1.61
N LYS A 149 -1.82 6.82 1.56
CA LYS A 149 -1.62 5.91 2.69
C LYS A 149 -0.42 5.01 2.43
N ILE A 150 0.26 4.62 3.50
CA ILE A 150 1.39 3.69 3.39
C ILE A 150 0.88 2.26 3.43
N ILE A 151 1.26 1.49 2.42
CA ILE A 151 0.76 0.14 2.19
C ILE A 151 1.91 -0.85 2.21
N GLY A 152 1.87 -1.77 3.18
CA GLY A 152 2.74 -2.93 3.19
C GLY A 152 2.19 -4.04 2.30
N VAL A 153 3.02 -4.65 1.44
CA VAL A 153 2.61 -5.73 0.54
C VAL A 153 3.48 -6.95 0.78
N VAL A 154 2.86 -8.02 1.23
CA VAL A 154 3.52 -9.33 1.43
C VAL A 154 3.53 -10.11 0.13
N ILE A 155 4.69 -10.59 -0.27
CA ILE A 155 4.90 -11.37 -1.49
C ILE A 155 5.53 -12.71 -1.10
N PRO A 156 4.73 -13.80 -1.01
CA PRO A 156 5.25 -15.12 -0.66
C PRO A 156 6.04 -15.73 -1.81
N CYS A 157 7.28 -16.17 -1.54
CA CYS A 157 8.19 -16.74 -2.52
C CYS A 157 8.65 -18.14 -2.09
N TYR A 158 8.58 -19.11 -3.00
CA TYR A 158 9.12 -20.45 -2.81
C TYR A 158 9.65 -21.03 -4.12
N ASN A 159 10.97 -21.17 -4.23
CA ASN A 159 11.67 -21.64 -5.44
C ASN A 159 11.31 -20.78 -6.67
N GLU A 160 11.51 -19.47 -6.54
CA GLU A 160 11.23 -18.46 -7.57
C GLU A 160 12.50 -17.94 -8.28
N GLU A 161 13.68 -18.54 -8.06
CA GLU A 161 14.97 -18.11 -8.63
C GLU A 161 14.89 -17.70 -10.11
N LYS A 162 14.14 -18.48 -10.92
CA LYS A 162 14.04 -18.28 -12.38
C LYS A 162 12.78 -17.57 -12.84
N ARG A 163 11.81 -17.34 -11.94
CA ARG A 163 10.49 -16.84 -12.31
C ARG A 163 10.17 -15.48 -11.74
N LEU A 164 10.92 -15.06 -10.71
CA LEU A 164 10.68 -13.77 -10.08
C LEU A 164 11.00 -12.64 -11.05
N LEU A 165 10.02 -11.81 -11.32
CA LEU A 165 10.13 -10.64 -12.19
C LEU A 165 10.73 -9.45 -11.42
N SER A 166 12.00 -9.57 -11.01
CA SER A 166 12.68 -8.61 -10.10
C SER A 166 12.61 -7.17 -10.61
N ASP A 167 12.74 -6.95 -11.91
CA ASP A 167 12.71 -5.62 -12.49
C ASP A 167 11.32 -4.99 -12.41
N GLU A 168 10.24 -5.77 -12.55
CA GLU A 168 8.87 -5.29 -12.38
C GLU A 168 8.62 -4.80 -10.95
N PHE A 169 9.14 -5.52 -9.94
CA PHE A 169 9.02 -5.12 -8.54
C PHE A 169 9.84 -3.87 -8.23
N ARG A 170 11.08 -3.77 -8.75
CA ARG A 170 11.91 -2.56 -8.62
C ARG A 170 11.24 -1.35 -9.27
N ASP A 171 10.72 -1.55 -10.45
CA ASP A 171 10.01 -0.54 -11.23
C ASP A 171 8.75 -0.05 -10.49
N PHE A 172 8.01 -0.97 -9.86
CA PHE A 172 6.80 -0.63 -9.13
C PHE A 172 7.08 0.31 -7.96
N VAL A 173 8.00 -0.04 -7.06
CA VAL A 173 8.34 0.82 -5.91
C VAL A 173 9.01 2.13 -6.33
N HIS A 174 9.70 2.14 -7.46
CA HIS A 174 10.28 3.37 -7.99
C HIS A 174 9.21 4.35 -8.48
N LYS A 175 8.12 3.85 -9.06
CA LYS A 175 7.02 4.66 -9.62
C LYS A 175 5.96 5.02 -8.59
N ASN A 176 5.74 4.17 -7.60
CA ASN A 176 4.64 4.26 -6.65
C ASN A 176 5.20 4.38 -5.23
N LEU A 177 5.43 5.60 -4.79
CA LEU A 177 5.89 5.89 -3.45
C LEU A 177 4.72 5.76 -2.45
N GLY A 178 5.00 5.19 -1.29
CA GLY A 178 3.98 4.81 -0.30
C GLY A 178 3.69 3.30 -0.28
N TYR A 179 4.41 2.51 -1.08
CA TYR A 179 4.42 1.05 -0.98
C TYR A 179 5.72 0.54 -0.36
N HIS A 180 5.58 -0.47 0.49
CA HIS A 180 6.70 -1.27 0.98
C HIS A 180 6.45 -2.74 0.66
N LEU A 181 7.33 -3.36 -0.12
CA LEU A 181 7.23 -4.77 -0.50
C LEU A 181 8.01 -5.63 0.49
N CYS A 182 7.35 -6.57 1.14
CA CYS A 182 7.96 -7.55 2.02
C CYS A 182 7.94 -8.92 1.34
N PHE A 183 9.07 -9.34 0.78
CA PHE A 183 9.22 -10.68 0.21
C PHE A 183 9.42 -11.70 1.33
N VAL A 184 8.58 -12.72 1.36
CA VAL A 184 8.69 -13.81 2.34
C VAL A 184 9.26 -15.04 1.67
N ASN A 185 10.52 -15.34 1.94
CA ASN A 185 11.13 -16.59 1.51
C ASN A 185 10.63 -17.74 2.37
N ASP A 186 9.81 -18.62 1.81
CA ASP A 186 9.22 -19.78 2.51
C ASP A 186 10.17 -21.00 2.50
N GLY A 187 11.40 -20.81 3.00
CA GLY A 187 12.39 -21.88 3.07
C GLY A 187 12.71 -22.48 1.70
N SER A 188 13.02 -21.66 0.70
CA SER A 188 13.39 -22.10 -0.65
C SER A 188 14.66 -22.96 -0.65
N LYS A 189 14.75 -23.86 -1.62
CA LYS A 189 15.88 -24.79 -1.79
C LYS A 189 16.81 -24.40 -2.94
N ASP A 190 16.40 -23.42 -3.74
CA ASP A 190 17.15 -22.83 -4.83
C ASP A 190 17.74 -21.46 -4.39
N LYS A 191 18.22 -20.66 -5.30
CA LYS A 191 18.81 -19.34 -5.02
C LYS A 191 17.80 -18.22 -4.83
N THR A 192 16.55 -18.53 -4.54
CA THR A 192 15.51 -17.51 -4.32
C THR A 192 15.95 -16.49 -3.28
N LEU A 193 16.49 -16.91 -2.14
CA LEU A 193 16.93 -15.98 -1.09
C LEU A 193 18.00 -15.01 -1.58
N GLU A 194 18.97 -15.49 -2.36
CA GLU A 194 20.03 -14.64 -2.95
C GLU A 194 19.42 -13.58 -3.90
N VAL A 195 18.47 -14.01 -4.75
CA VAL A 195 17.74 -13.10 -5.67
C VAL A 195 16.96 -12.04 -4.90
N LEU A 196 16.28 -12.42 -3.81
CA LEU A 196 15.53 -11.49 -2.97
C LEU A 196 16.46 -10.50 -2.25
N GLN A 197 17.58 -10.96 -1.72
CA GLN A 197 18.59 -10.09 -1.07
C GLN A 197 19.18 -9.10 -2.07
N ASP A 198 19.41 -9.52 -3.32
CA ASP A 198 19.88 -8.61 -4.37
C ASP A 198 18.80 -7.59 -4.76
N LEU A 199 17.54 -7.98 -4.76
CA LEU A 199 16.41 -7.09 -5.03
C LEU A 199 16.31 -5.94 -4.01
N VAL A 200 16.67 -6.18 -2.76
CA VAL A 200 16.64 -5.18 -1.66
C VAL A 200 17.75 -4.14 -1.80
N LYS A 201 18.92 -4.49 -2.34
CA LYS A 201 20.09 -3.59 -2.38
C LYS A 201 19.79 -2.22 -2.95
N GLY A 202 20.01 -1.17 -2.16
CA GLY A 202 19.74 0.22 -2.49
C GLY A 202 18.24 0.57 -2.57
N LYS A 203 17.38 -0.29 -1.98
CA LYS A 203 15.93 -0.12 -1.88
C LYS A 203 15.40 -0.52 -0.50
N GLU A 204 16.24 -0.53 0.51
CA GLU A 204 15.96 -1.01 1.87
C GLU A 204 14.75 -0.30 2.51
N ASP A 205 14.51 0.96 2.14
CA ASP A 205 13.36 1.74 2.60
C ASP A 205 12.01 1.25 2.02
N TYR A 206 12.06 0.60 0.86
CA TYR A 206 10.86 0.22 0.10
C TYR A 206 10.69 -1.29 -0.07
N ILE A 207 11.77 -2.05 0.16
CA ILE A 207 11.77 -3.50 -0.03
C ILE A 207 12.48 -4.16 1.15
N SER A 208 11.85 -5.18 1.71
CA SER A 208 12.43 -6.03 2.76
C SER A 208 12.27 -7.51 2.45
N VAL A 209 13.07 -8.34 3.10
CA VAL A 209 12.97 -9.81 3.02
C VAL A 209 12.72 -10.37 4.41
N TYR A 210 11.70 -11.21 4.53
CA TYR A 210 11.46 -12.06 5.68
C TYR A 210 11.83 -13.50 5.31
N ASP A 211 12.87 -14.05 5.95
CA ASP A 211 13.35 -15.40 5.67
C ASP A 211 12.78 -16.39 6.69
N CYS A 212 12.04 -17.39 6.23
CA CYS A 212 11.48 -18.44 7.07
C CYS A 212 12.49 -19.56 7.26
N GLU A 213 12.70 -20.02 8.50
CA GLU A 213 13.62 -21.14 8.81
C GLU A 213 13.29 -22.43 8.05
N LYS A 214 12.02 -22.65 7.71
CA LYS A 214 11.54 -23.84 7.00
C LYS A 214 10.30 -23.53 6.17
N ASN A 215 10.08 -24.32 5.13
CA ASN A 215 8.86 -24.24 4.32
C ASN A 215 7.61 -24.56 5.15
N GLY A 216 6.73 -23.57 5.24
CA GLY A 216 5.42 -23.66 5.88
C GLY A 216 4.26 -23.73 4.88
N GLY A 217 4.53 -23.45 3.60
CA GLY A 217 3.56 -23.28 2.53
C GLY A 217 3.00 -21.84 2.44
N LYS A 218 2.39 -21.52 1.30
CA LYS A 218 1.90 -20.16 0.98
C LYS A 218 1.09 -19.54 2.13
N ALA A 219 0.17 -20.28 2.72
CA ALA A 219 -0.66 -19.80 3.82
C ALA A 219 0.15 -19.30 5.01
N GLU A 220 1.18 -20.05 5.42
CA GLU A 220 2.05 -19.67 6.54
C GLU A 220 3.00 -18.53 6.17
N ALA A 221 3.55 -18.53 4.96
CA ALA A 221 4.38 -17.44 4.47
C ALA A 221 3.61 -16.11 4.47
N VAL A 222 2.39 -16.09 3.92
CA VAL A 222 1.51 -14.92 3.96
C VAL A 222 1.21 -14.53 5.41
N ARG A 223 0.84 -15.48 6.27
CA ARG A 223 0.53 -15.22 7.69
C ARG A 223 1.70 -14.54 8.41
N LEU A 224 2.90 -15.08 8.27
CA LEU A 224 4.11 -14.55 8.93
C LEU A 224 4.46 -13.15 8.41
N GLY A 225 4.41 -12.94 7.11
CA GLY A 225 4.66 -11.63 6.50
C GLY A 225 3.63 -10.58 6.93
N MET A 226 2.33 -10.92 6.92
CA MET A 226 1.26 -10.02 7.35
C MET A 226 1.42 -9.60 8.82
N LEU A 227 1.71 -10.56 9.71
CA LEU A 227 1.97 -10.28 11.12
C LEU A 227 3.28 -9.52 11.34
N HIS A 228 4.29 -9.75 10.53
CA HIS A 228 5.56 -9.02 10.59
C HIS A 228 5.34 -7.53 10.27
N LEU A 229 4.62 -7.23 9.21
CA LEU A 229 4.32 -5.85 8.84
C LEU A 229 3.31 -5.19 9.81
N ALA A 230 2.32 -5.92 10.33
CA ALA A 230 1.33 -5.38 11.24
C ALA A 230 1.92 -4.85 12.56
N LYS A 231 3.07 -5.38 12.99
CA LYS A 231 3.80 -4.89 14.17
C LYS A 231 4.44 -3.52 13.96
N GLN A 232 4.58 -3.06 12.73
CA GLN A 232 5.20 -1.80 12.38
C GLN A 232 4.13 -0.71 12.31
N SER A 233 4.33 0.41 13.01
CA SER A 233 3.33 1.50 13.09
C SER A 233 3.12 2.23 11.76
N GLN A 234 4.14 2.24 10.90
CA GLN A 234 4.16 3.01 9.67
C GLN A 234 3.13 2.63 8.60
N PHE A 235 2.60 1.40 8.62
CA PHE A 235 1.65 0.96 7.60
C PHE A 235 0.21 1.28 7.99
N ASP A 236 -0.55 1.92 7.12
CA ASP A 236 -1.99 2.13 7.26
C ASP A 236 -2.77 0.87 6.89
N TYR A 237 -2.38 0.24 5.79
CA TYR A 237 -2.97 -1.00 5.29
C TYR A 237 -1.87 -2.00 4.96
N ILE A 238 -2.21 -3.28 5.04
CA ILE A 238 -1.30 -4.36 4.65
C ILE A 238 -2.06 -5.33 3.76
N GLY A 239 -1.43 -5.70 2.66
CA GLY A 239 -1.98 -6.67 1.73
C GLY A 239 -0.99 -7.76 1.36
N PHE A 240 -1.43 -8.68 0.54
CA PHE A 240 -0.55 -9.64 -0.12
C PHE A 240 -0.84 -9.74 -1.61
N LEU A 241 0.18 -10.08 -2.36
CA LEU A 241 0.14 -10.23 -3.81
C LEU A 241 0.98 -11.46 -4.20
N ASP A 242 0.51 -12.23 -5.18
CA ASP A 242 1.25 -13.39 -5.69
C ASP A 242 2.52 -12.95 -6.42
N ALA A 243 3.62 -13.69 -6.21
CA ALA A 243 4.94 -13.36 -6.78
C ALA A 243 5.00 -13.47 -8.31
N ASP A 244 4.06 -14.19 -8.91
CA ASP A 244 3.98 -14.40 -10.37
C ASP A 244 3.27 -13.26 -11.12
N LEU A 245 2.79 -12.23 -10.40
CA LEU A 245 2.06 -11.09 -10.94
C LEU A 245 0.87 -11.47 -11.84
N SER A 246 0.22 -12.62 -11.58
CA SER A 246 -1.04 -12.98 -12.22
C SER A 246 -2.10 -11.88 -12.07
N THR A 247 -2.08 -11.16 -10.95
CA THR A 247 -2.71 -9.85 -10.74
C THR A 247 -1.62 -8.81 -10.84
N ASP A 248 -1.76 -7.87 -11.74
CA ASP A 248 -0.76 -6.83 -11.95
C ASP A 248 -0.82 -5.71 -10.89
N PHE A 249 0.19 -4.87 -10.89
CA PHE A 249 0.28 -3.75 -9.95
C PHE A 249 -0.78 -2.67 -10.17
N ALA A 250 -1.28 -2.51 -11.40
CA ALA A 250 -2.32 -1.52 -11.69
C ALA A 250 -3.62 -1.91 -11.02
N ASP A 251 -3.99 -3.19 -11.10
CA ASP A 251 -5.15 -3.74 -10.39
C ASP A 251 -4.95 -3.69 -8.86
N PHE A 252 -3.73 -3.96 -8.36
CA PHE A 252 -3.44 -3.84 -6.92
C PHE A 252 -3.54 -2.38 -6.43
N ASN A 253 -3.09 -1.41 -7.24
CA ASN A 253 -3.27 0.02 -6.95
C ASN A 253 -4.75 0.41 -6.87
N ASP A 254 -5.59 -0.12 -7.76
CA ASP A 254 -7.04 0.12 -7.70
C ASP A 254 -7.65 -0.40 -6.37
N LEU A 255 -7.19 -1.58 -5.87
CA LEU A 255 -7.61 -2.09 -4.56
C LEU A 255 -7.15 -1.17 -3.42
N ALA A 256 -5.92 -0.70 -3.50
CA ALA A 256 -5.31 0.20 -2.51
C ALA A 256 -6.03 1.56 -2.45
N GLU A 257 -6.37 2.13 -3.60
CA GLU A 257 -7.13 3.36 -3.69
C GLU A 257 -8.55 3.17 -3.11
N THR A 258 -9.17 2.04 -3.43
CA THR A 258 -10.52 1.73 -2.95
C THR A 258 -10.56 1.62 -1.42
N ILE A 259 -9.63 0.87 -0.79
CA ILE A 259 -9.63 0.74 0.67
C ILE A 259 -9.29 2.06 1.35
N SER A 260 -8.37 2.84 0.77
CA SER A 260 -7.93 4.13 1.33
C SER A 260 -9.03 5.20 1.32
N ASN A 261 -9.96 5.12 0.39
CA ASN A 261 -11.05 6.08 0.21
C ASN A 261 -12.43 5.55 0.66
N SER A 262 -12.46 4.47 1.44
CA SER A 262 -13.69 3.83 1.86
C SER A 262 -13.67 3.43 3.33
N LYS A 263 -14.80 2.94 3.84
CA LYS A 263 -14.94 2.37 5.19
C LYS A 263 -14.68 0.86 5.25
N TYR A 264 -14.30 0.25 4.14
CA TYR A 264 -14.05 -1.18 4.11
C TYR A 264 -12.78 -1.53 4.90
N LYS A 265 -12.85 -2.65 5.62
CA LYS A 265 -11.71 -3.20 6.34
C LYS A 265 -10.90 -4.19 5.51
N MET A 266 -11.48 -4.70 4.43
CA MET A 266 -10.83 -5.58 3.48
C MET A 266 -11.37 -5.33 2.07
N VAL A 267 -10.45 -5.17 1.12
CA VAL A 267 -10.73 -5.13 -0.32
C VAL A 267 -9.91 -6.20 -1.01
N PHE A 268 -10.52 -6.96 -1.90
CA PHE A 268 -9.84 -8.06 -2.58
C PHE A 268 -10.24 -8.15 -4.05
N GLY A 269 -9.30 -8.62 -4.86
CA GLY A 269 -9.50 -8.79 -6.29
C GLY A 269 -10.44 -9.96 -6.61
N SER A 270 -11.08 -9.91 -7.76
CA SER A 270 -11.93 -10.97 -8.28
C SER A 270 -11.70 -11.18 -9.78
N ARG A 271 -11.45 -12.43 -10.16
CA ARG A 271 -11.22 -12.87 -11.55
C ARG A 271 -12.52 -13.09 -12.31
N ILE A 272 -13.50 -12.22 -12.08
CA ILE A 272 -14.79 -12.28 -12.74
C ILE A 272 -14.68 -11.57 -14.08
N THR A 273 -15.12 -12.25 -15.13
CA THR A 273 -15.21 -11.65 -16.46
C THR A 273 -16.23 -10.51 -16.45
N ARG A 274 -15.81 -9.32 -16.83
CA ARG A 274 -16.66 -8.16 -17.08
C ARG A 274 -16.37 -7.61 -18.49
N MET A 275 -17.28 -6.80 -19.03
CA MET A 275 -17.07 -6.15 -20.33
C MET A 275 -15.79 -5.28 -20.29
N GLY A 276 -14.84 -5.51 -21.19
CA GLY A 276 -13.55 -4.83 -21.23
C GLY A 276 -12.47 -5.38 -20.28
N ALA A 277 -12.70 -6.52 -19.60
CA ALA A 277 -11.67 -7.21 -18.81
C ALA A 277 -10.95 -8.28 -19.66
N ASP A 278 -9.64 -8.32 -19.52
CA ASP A 278 -8.77 -9.34 -20.13
C ASP A 278 -8.51 -10.46 -19.10
N ILE A 279 -9.30 -11.52 -19.17
CA ILE A 279 -9.26 -12.65 -18.22
C ILE A 279 -9.21 -13.97 -18.99
N GLU A 280 -8.06 -14.62 -18.93
CA GLU A 280 -7.85 -15.95 -19.51
C GLU A 280 -8.17 -17.06 -18.51
N LYS A 281 -9.04 -18.02 -18.89
CA LYS A 281 -9.37 -19.21 -18.09
C LYS A 281 -9.39 -20.48 -18.94
N GLU A 282 -8.70 -21.53 -18.48
CA GLU A 282 -8.81 -22.85 -19.07
C GLU A 282 -10.17 -23.52 -18.76
N SER A 283 -10.84 -24.05 -19.79
CA SER A 283 -12.24 -24.52 -19.73
C SER A 283 -12.51 -25.70 -18.78
N ALA A 284 -11.61 -26.66 -18.64
CA ALA A 284 -11.81 -27.84 -17.77
C ALA A 284 -11.69 -27.51 -16.27
N ARG A 285 -10.80 -26.57 -15.89
CA ARG A 285 -10.64 -26.08 -14.50
C ARG A 285 -11.79 -25.17 -14.07
N ALA A 286 -12.46 -24.53 -15.01
CA ALA A 286 -13.59 -23.62 -14.73
C ALA A 286 -14.77 -24.34 -14.05
N ILE A 287 -15.03 -25.60 -14.39
CA ILE A 287 -16.15 -26.39 -13.82
C ILE A 287 -15.85 -26.75 -12.36
N ILE A 288 -14.64 -27.23 -12.06
CA ILE A 288 -14.21 -27.60 -10.71
C ILE A 288 -14.21 -26.35 -9.81
N SER A 289 -13.68 -25.25 -10.32
CA SER A 289 -13.67 -23.96 -9.61
C SER A 289 -15.09 -23.46 -9.29
N LYS A 290 -16.05 -23.59 -10.22
CA LYS A 290 -17.46 -23.22 -10.00
C LYS A 290 -18.11 -24.03 -8.88
N THR A 291 -17.84 -25.34 -8.82
CA THR A 291 -18.40 -26.22 -7.78
C THR A 291 -17.81 -25.88 -6.40
N ILE A 292 -16.50 -25.69 -6.31
CA ILE A 292 -15.83 -25.30 -5.08
C ILE A 292 -16.34 -23.93 -4.62
N ASN A 293 -16.43 -22.96 -5.51
CA ASN A 293 -16.96 -21.62 -5.18
C ASN A 293 -18.43 -21.66 -4.73
N PHE A 294 -19.26 -22.55 -5.29
CA PHE A 294 -20.64 -22.73 -4.84
C PHE A 294 -20.69 -23.26 -3.39
N ILE A 295 -19.87 -24.25 -3.06
CA ILE A 295 -19.78 -24.79 -1.70
C ILE A 295 -19.27 -23.70 -0.73
N ILE A 296 -18.23 -22.97 -1.11
CA ILE A 296 -17.68 -21.88 -0.31
C ILE A 296 -18.72 -20.80 -0.03
N ARG A 297 -19.49 -20.35 -1.04
CA ARG A 297 -20.56 -19.36 -0.85
C ARG A 297 -21.62 -19.83 0.13
N LYS A 298 -22.05 -21.10 -0.02
CA LYS A 298 -23.03 -21.68 0.89
C LYS A 298 -22.51 -21.75 2.32
N THR A 299 -21.23 -22.07 2.49
CA THR A 299 -20.53 -22.13 3.78
C THR A 299 -20.36 -20.74 4.42
N LEU A 300 -19.90 -19.78 3.63
CA LEU A 300 -19.75 -18.41 4.12
C LEU A 300 -21.07 -17.70 4.36
N GLY A 301 -22.15 -18.08 3.65
CA GLY A 301 -23.41 -17.35 3.65
C GLY A 301 -23.25 -15.93 3.07
N MET A 302 -22.27 -15.73 2.21
CA MET A 302 -21.93 -14.47 1.54
C MET A 302 -21.83 -14.68 0.03
N GLU A 303 -22.23 -13.66 -0.75
CA GLU A 303 -22.20 -13.72 -2.23
C GLU A 303 -20.82 -13.38 -2.80
N ILE A 304 -19.74 -13.91 -2.20
CA ILE A 304 -18.40 -13.74 -2.73
C ILE A 304 -18.23 -14.64 -3.95
N LYS A 305 -17.76 -14.08 -5.04
CA LYS A 305 -17.62 -14.79 -6.32
C LYS A 305 -16.24 -15.41 -6.51
N ASP A 306 -15.19 -14.78 -5.94
CA ASP A 306 -13.80 -15.27 -6.02
C ASP A 306 -13.03 -15.07 -4.72
N THR A 307 -13.08 -16.05 -3.83
CA THR A 307 -12.34 -15.99 -2.56
C THR A 307 -10.83 -16.20 -2.71
N GLN A 308 -10.38 -16.80 -3.82
CA GLN A 308 -9.01 -17.29 -4.00
C GLN A 308 -8.14 -16.40 -4.89
N CYS A 309 -8.55 -15.17 -5.17
CA CYS A 309 -7.69 -14.20 -5.84
C CYS A 309 -6.48 -13.86 -4.95
N GLY A 310 -5.27 -13.93 -5.52
CA GLY A 310 -4.01 -13.71 -4.82
C GLY A 310 -3.69 -12.24 -4.50
N ALA A 311 -4.68 -11.34 -4.60
CA ALA A 311 -4.53 -9.92 -4.29
C ALA A 311 -5.58 -9.50 -3.26
N LYS A 312 -5.14 -9.15 -2.06
CA LYS A 312 -6.00 -8.70 -0.96
C LYS A 312 -5.30 -7.62 -0.15
N ILE A 313 -6.07 -6.66 0.31
CA ILE A 313 -5.62 -5.55 1.16
C ILE A 313 -6.57 -5.43 2.35
N MET A 314 -6.04 -5.17 3.54
CA MET A 314 -6.85 -5.09 4.75
C MET A 314 -6.24 -4.17 5.82
N THR A 315 -7.07 -3.78 6.77
CA THR A 315 -6.66 -3.00 7.94
C THR A 315 -5.89 -3.86 8.95
N LYS A 316 -5.08 -3.23 9.80
CA LYS A 316 -4.28 -3.93 10.82
C LYS A 316 -5.14 -4.74 11.80
N ASP A 317 -6.27 -4.20 12.24
CA ASP A 317 -7.17 -4.89 13.16
C ASP A 317 -7.75 -6.19 12.56
N VAL A 318 -8.00 -6.24 11.25
CA VAL A 318 -8.36 -7.49 10.57
C VAL A 318 -7.21 -8.49 10.65
N ILE A 319 -5.98 -8.05 10.39
CA ILE A 319 -4.81 -8.93 10.41
C ILE A 319 -4.58 -9.49 11.81
N GLU A 320 -4.56 -8.64 12.82
CA GLU A 320 -4.35 -9.04 14.22
C GLU A 320 -5.39 -10.05 14.71
N ASN A 321 -6.63 -9.91 14.26
CA ASN A 321 -7.72 -10.81 14.67
C ASN A 321 -7.81 -12.08 13.82
N THR A 322 -7.37 -12.06 12.55
CA THR A 322 -7.58 -13.20 11.65
C THR A 322 -6.31 -14.00 11.33
N PHE A 323 -5.10 -13.41 11.49
CA PHE A 323 -3.82 -14.07 11.21
C PHE A 323 -3.06 -14.53 12.46
N LYS A 324 -3.51 -14.19 13.67
CA LYS A 324 -2.84 -14.54 14.93
C LYS A 324 -2.58 -16.05 15.01
N GLU A 325 -3.60 -16.85 14.81
CA GLU A 325 -3.51 -18.30 14.85
C GLU A 325 -3.14 -18.85 13.45
N LYS A 326 -2.40 -19.99 13.43
CA LYS A 326 -2.09 -20.68 12.19
C LYS A 326 -3.36 -21.05 11.42
N PHE A 327 -3.28 -20.98 10.10
CA PHE A 327 -4.37 -21.46 9.26
C PHE A 327 -4.44 -22.99 9.31
N ILE A 328 -5.65 -23.51 9.40
CA ILE A 328 -5.93 -24.95 9.39
C ILE A 328 -5.69 -25.52 8.00
N THR A 329 -6.01 -24.70 6.97
CA THR A 329 -5.94 -25.10 5.57
C THR A 329 -4.74 -24.47 4.87
N LYS A 330 -4.04 -25.28 4.06
CA LYS A 330 -2.91 -24.78 3.26
C LYS A 330 -3.35 -24.05 1.99
N TRP A 331 -4.47 -24.46 1.39
CA TRP A 331 -4.96 -23.97 0.10
C TRP A 331 -6.19 -23.08 0.21
N LEU A 332 -6.97 -23.23 1.28
CA LEU A 332 -8.21 -22.48 1.50
C LEU A 332 -8.05 -21.43 2.63
N PHE A 333 -6.82 -21.04 2.94
CA PHE A 333 -6.59 -20.00 3.95
C PHE A 333 -7.32 -18.70 3.62
N ASP A 334 -7.48 -18.41 2.33
CA ASP A 334 -8.29 -17.29 1.86
C ASP A 334 -9.74 -17.36 2.35
N VAL A 335 -10.36 -18.55 2.27
CA VAL A 335 -11.72 -18.79 2.78
C VAL A 335 -11.74 -18.68 4.31
N GLU A 336 -10.70 -19.20 4.96
CA GLU A 336 -10.56 -19.16 6.41
C GLU A 336 -10.44 -17.72 6.93
N ILE A 337 -9.81 -16.81 6.21
CA ILE A 337 -9.81 -15.38 6.55
C ILE A 337 -11.25 -14.85 6.68
N PHE A 338 -12.11 -15.11 5.67
CA PHE A 338 -13.51 -14.66 5.72
C PHE A 338 -14.29 -15.31 6.87
N MET A 339 -14.04 -16.59 7.16
CA MET A 339 -14.68 -17.28 8.30
C MET A 339 -14.28 -16.68 9.63
N ARG A 340 -12.99 -16.38 9.80
CA ARG A 340 -12.47 -15.71 11.00
C ARG A 340 -13.01 -14.29 11.14
N MET A 341 -13.14 -13.55 10.05
CA MET A 341 -13.80 -12.23 10.06
C MET A 341 -15.26 -12.34 10.52
N LYS A 342 -16.02 -13.33 10.02
CA LYS A 342 -17.39 -13.58 10.50
C LYS A 342 -17.46 -13.87 11.99
N LYS A 343 -16.50 -14.61 12.52
CA LYS A 343 -16.43 -14.93 13.94
C LYS A 343 -16.12 -13.69 14.80
N VAL A 344 -15.27 -12.80 14.30
CA VAL A 344 -14.83 -11.58 15.02
C VAL A 344 -15.86 -10.47 14.93
N TYR A 345 -16.38 -10.19 13.75
CA TYR A 345 -17.23 -9.01 13.49
C TYR A 345 -18.72 -9.35 13.38
N GLY A 346 -19.08 -10.61 13.27
CA GLY A 346 -20.45 -11.04 12.97
C GLY A 346 -20.71 -11.22 11.47
N ALA A 347 -21.70 -12.07 11.13
CA ALA A 347 -21.97 -12.43 9.74
C ALA A 347 -22.57 -11.29 8.89
N LYS A 348 -23.37 -10.43 9.53
CA LYS A 348 -24.00 -9.28 8.88
C LYS A 348 -22.98 -8.15 8.67
N GLU A 349 -22.29 -7.80 9.74
CA GLU A 349 -21.30 -6.74 9.78
C GLU A 349 -20.14 -7.01 8.83
N THR A 350 -19.67 -8.27 8.74
CA THR A 350 -18.59 -8.65 7.81
C THR A 350 -18.94 -8.33 6.36
N LYS A 351 -20.21 -8.47 5.94
CA LYS A 351 -20.64 -8.12 4.56
C LYS A 351 -20.45 -6.65 4.26
N ASP A 352 -20.64 -5.79 5.26
CA ASP A 352 -20.52 -4.34 5.12
C ASP A 352 -19.05 -3.86 5.24
N LEU A 353 -18.17 -4.73 5.75
CA LEU A 353 -16.74 -4.44 5.95
C LEU A 353 -15.83 -4.92 4.82
N ILE A 354 -16.35 -5.71 3.88
CA ILE A 354 -15.57 -6.28 2.78
C ILE A 354 -16.08 -5.81 1.43
N LEU A 355 -15.17 -5.66 0.48
CA LEU A 355 -15.48 -5.36 -0.91
C LEU A 355 -14.75 -6.31 -1.86
N GLU A 356 -15.50 -6.99 -2.72
CA GLU A 356 -14.98 -7.75 -3.86
C GLU A 356 -14.91 -6.87 -5.09
N GLN A 357 -13.70 -6.61 -5.60
CA GLN A 357 -13.47 -5.73 -6.75
C GLN A 357 -13.03 -6.53 -7.97
N PRO A 358 -13.76 -6.49 -9.09
CA PRO A 358 -13.35 -7.14 -10.33
C PRO A 358 -12.05 -6.56 -10.88
N LEU A 359 -11.08 -7.43 -11.19
CA LEU A 359 -9.83 -7.05 -11.82
C LEU A 359 -10.06 -6.62 -13.27
N LYS A 360 -9.24 -5.67 -13.75
CA LYS A 360 -9.22 -5.24 -15.16
C LYS A 360 -8.46 -6.25 -16.01
N ARG A 361 -7.38 -6.81 -15.46
CA ARG A 361 -6.51 -7.77 -16.11
C ARG A 361 -6.17 -8.91 -15.17
N TRP A 362 -6.21 -10.13 -15.66
CA TRP A 362 -5.67 -11.29 -14.97
C TRP A 362 -5.16 -12.30 -16.01
N ILE A 363 -3.90 -12.69 -15.92
CA ILE A 363 -3.26 -13.63 -16.84
C ILE A 363 -2.86 -14.86 -16.03
N HIS A 364 -3.12 -16.03 -16.56
CA HIS A 364 -2.72 -17.27 -15.92
C HIS A 364 -1.21 -17.46 -16.06
N ALA A 365 -0.49 -17.48 -14.95
CA ALA A 365 0.92 -17.85 -14.96
C ALA A 365 1.07 -19.36 -15.17
N ASP A 366 1.91 -19.75 -16.13
CA ASP A 366 2.22 -21.14 -16.40
C ASP A 366 2.81 -21.84 -15.16
N GLY A 367 2.31 -23.05 -14.83
CA GLY A 367 2.85 -23.86 -13.74
C GLY A 367 1.95 -24.00 -12.49
N SER A 368 0.67 -23.64 -12.55
CA SER A 368 -0.29 -23.88 -11.46
C SER A 368 -0.40 -25.39 -11.15
N LYS A 369 -0.04 -25.76 -9.91
CA LYS A 369 0.19 -27.14 -9.44
C LYS A 369 -1.06 -27.87 -8.89
N LEU A 370 -2.28 -27.39 -9.14
CA LEU A 370 -3.50 -28.04 -8.64
C LEU A 370 -3.85 -29.26 -9.46
N SER A 371 -3.70 -30.45 -8.87
CA SER A 371 -4.15 -31.72 -9.45
C SER A 371 -5.61 -32.04 -9.07
N MET A 372 -6.27 -32.97 -9.82
CA MET A 372 -7.59 -33.48 -9.43
C MET A 372 -7.62 -34.11 -8.04
N LYS A 373 -6.52 -34.70 -7.59
CA LYS A 373 -6.39 -35.27 -6.22
C LYS A 373 -6.41 -34.18 -5.14
N ASP A 374 -5.93 -32.98 -5.45
CA ASP A 374 -5.96 -31.87 -4.52
C ASP A 374 -7.37 -31.29 -4.36
N SER A 375 -8.20 -31.34 -5.41
CA SER A 375 -9.61 -30.90 -5.36
C SER A 375 -10.44 -31.70 -4.36
N ILE A 376 -10.21 -33.01 -4.23
CA ILE A 376 -10.92 -33.87 -3.25
C ILE A 376 -10.45 -33.53 -1.82
N LYS A 377 -9.14 -33.28 -1.61
CA LYS A 377 -8.61 -32.82 -0.32
C LYS A 377 -9.18 -31.47 0.10
N ILE A 378 -9.41 -30.57 -0.86
CA ILE A 378 -9.98 -29.25 -0.64
C ILE A 378 -11.38 -29.34 -0.04
N VAL A 379 -12.24 -30.27 -0.56
CA VAL A 379 -13.59 -30.48 -0.02
C VAL A 379 -13.54 -31.02 1.41
N GLY A 380 -12.62 -31.93 1.70
CA GLY A 380 -12.38 -32.43 3.07
C GLY A 380 -11.91 -31.33 4.03
N GLN A 381 -11.03 -30.45 3.57
CA GLN A 381 -10.53 -29.31 4.36
C GLN A 381 -11.63 -28.26 4.63
N LEU A 382 -12.56 -28.05 3.70
CA LEU A 382 -13.74 -27.20 3.93
C LEU A 382 -14.61 -27.73 5.07
N GLY A 383 -14.86 -29.04 5.09
CA GLY A 383 -15.62 -29.68 6.18
C GLY A 383 -14.91 -29.52 7.53
N HIS A 384 -13.59 -29.64 7.56
CA HIS A 384 -12.79 -29.46 8.78
C HIS A 384 -12.80 -27.99 9.24
N CYS A 385 -12.67 -27.05 8.30
CA CYS A 385 -12.73 -25.61 8.58
C CYS A 385 -14.08 -25.22 9.23
N LEU A 386 -15.19 -25.80 8.75
CA LEU A 386 -16.53 -25.56 9.28
C LEU A 386 -16.74 -26.03 10.72
N LEU A 387 -15.98 -27.02 11.16
CA LEU A 387 -16.10 -27.57 12.51
C LEU A 387 -15.25 -26.82 13.54
N TYR A 388 -14.22 -26.09 13.12
CA TYR A 388 -13.22 -25.49 14.00
C TYR A 388 -13.14 -23.96 13.95
N THR A 389 -13.83 -23.31 13.02
CA THR A 389 -13.99 -21.84 12.94
C THR A 389 -15.41 -21.42 13.30
#